data_5244dba7b9081a126afcf72c79660163
#
_entry.id   5244dba7b9081a126afcf72c79660163
#
_cell.length_a   1.000
_cell.length_b   1.000
_cell.length_c   1.000
_cell.angle_alpha   90.00
_cell.angle_beta   90.00
_cell.angle_gamma   90.00
#
_symmetry.space_group_name_H-M   'P 1'
#
loop_
_entity.id
_entity.type
_entity.pdbx_description
1 polymer ?
#
loop_
_entity_poly.entity_id
_entity_poly.type
_entity_poly.pdbx_seq_one_letter_code
_entity_poly.pdbx_strand_id
1 'polypeptide(L)'
;AFPSLGLTLADAIATQAGVRAVVDTGKEDPSKESREYVLWDERGLLTVTGGKLTTFRRMAHNALRAARGRLPRAVTLDARLPVLDPLPPERCLEGLVDPALCLRLLGRHGVDTPALVGAAETGEMKTIGEGLFTWAELRWAARDEGVVHLDDLLLRRLRLGLTLPRGGLAHLGRIRAIA
;
A
#
# COMPACT_ATOMS: atom_id res chain seq x y z
N ALA A 1 -1.86 12.61 21.65
CA ALA A 1 -2.21 14.00 21.38
C ALA A 1 -0.97 14.87 21.53
N PHE A 2 -0.83 15.87 20.66
CA PHE A 2 0.29 16.79 20.63
C PHE A 2 -0.22 18.21 20.94
N PRO A 3 -0.44 18.56 22.22
CA PRO A 3 -1.05 19.85 22.60
C PRO A 3 -0.25 21.06 22.10
N SER A 4 1.07 20.91 21.96
CA SER A 4 1.96 21.98 21.49
C SER A 4 1.70 22.41 20.02
N LEU A 5 1.00 21.61 19.23
CA LEU A 5 0.68 21.95 17.85
C LEU A 5 -0.59 22.81 17.72
N GLY A 6 -1.39 22.93 18.79
CA GLY A 6 -2.62 23.75 18.77
C GLY A 6 -3.68 23.32 17.74
N LEU A 7 -3.63 22.10 17.22
CA LEU A 7 -4.52 21.61 16.16
C LEU A 7 -5.98 21.56 16.64
N THR A 8 -6.87 21.97 15.76
CA THR A 8 -8.32 21.97 15.93
C THR A 8 -9.01 21.15 14.84
N LEU A 9 -10.30 20.91 14.96
CA LEU A 9 -11.07 20.27 13.90
C LEU A 9 -11.09 21.05 12.58
N ALA A 10 -10.91 22.36 12.63
CA ALA A 10 -10.84 23.20 11.43
C ALA A 10 -9.57 22.94 10.59
N ASP A 11 -8.54 22.39 11.21
CA ASP A 11 -7.28 22.04 10.52
C ASP A 11 -7.37 20.68 9.81
N ALA A 12 -8.46 19.94 10.00
CA ALA A 12 -8.66 18.65 9.35
C ALA A 12 -9.05 18.85 7.88
N ILE A 13 -8.19 18.37 6.97
CA ILE A 13 -8.41 18.45 5.51
C ILE A 13 -9.23 17.28 4.95
N ALA A 14 -9.25 16.17 5.64
CA ALA A 14 -10.04 14.97 5.29
C ALA A 14 -10.24 14.06 6.49
N THR A 15 -11.23 13.18 6.40
CA THR A 15 -11.49 12.12 7.37
C THR A 15 -11.56 10.76 6.66
N GLN A 16 -11.17 9.72 7.36
CA GLN A 16 -11.26 8.35 6.86
C GLN A 16 -11.78 7.44 7.96
N ALA A 17 -12.68 6.54 7.59
CA ALA A 17 -13.12 5.45 8.43
C ALA A 17 -12.95 4.11 7.69
N GLY A 18 -12.70 3.06 8.43
CA GLY A 18 -12.58 1.72 7.88
C GLY A 18 -13.15 0.67 8.84
N VAL A 19 -13.68 -0.40 8.28
CA VAL A 19 -14.18 -1.55 9.04
C VAL A 19 -13.05 -2.57 9.16
N ARG A 20 -12.82 -3.07 10.36
CA ARG A 20 -11.89 -4.17 10.62
C ARG A 20 -12.66 -5.48 10.69
N ALA A 21 -12.27 -6.44 9.87
CA ALA A 21 -12.75 -7.80 10.01
C ALA A 21 -12.09 -8.46 11.23
N VAL A 22 -12.89 -9.07 12.09
CA VAL A 22 -12.45 -9.91 13.21
C VAL A 22 -13.15 -11.25 13.11
N VAL A 23 -12.50 -12.29 13.66
CA VAL A 23 -13.13 -13.61 13.76
C VAL A 23 -14.10 -13.55 14.94
N ASP A 24 -15.36 -13.83 14.68
CA ASP A 24 -16.39 -13.91 15.70
C ASP A 24 -16.15 -15.16 16.57
N THR A 25 -15.91 -14.95 17.86
CA THR A 25 -15.77 -16.01 18.86
C THR A 25 -16.93 -15.98 19.88
N GLY A 26 -17.98 -15.22 19.58
CA GLY A 26 -19.19 -15.11 20.41
C GLY A 26 -19.07 -14.10 21.55
N LYS A 27 -18.16 -13.14 21.48
CA LYS A 27 -18.07 -12.07 22.48
C LYS A 27 -19.07 -10.97 22.18
N GLU A 28 -19.74 -10.47 23.22
CA GLU A 28 -20.71 -9.39 23.11
C GLU A 28 -20.08 -8.09 22.55
N ASP A 29 -18.82 -7.82 22.89
CA ASP A 29 -18.09 -6.64 22.46
C ASP A 29 -17.07 -7.02 21.36
N PRO A 30 -17.30 -6.61 20.10
CA PRO A 30 -16.39 -6.92 19.00
C PRO A 30 -14.97 -6.37 19.20
N SER A 31 -14.79 -5.32 20.02
CA SER A 31 -13.46 -4.76 20.30
C SER A 31 -12.58 -5.71 21.13
N LYS A 32 -13.20 -6.66 21.84
CA LYS A 32 -12.55 -7.69 22.65
C LYS A 32 -12.30 -8.99 21.88
N GLU A 33 -12.74 -9.07 20.63
CA GLU A 33 -12.49 -10.24 19.80
C GLU A 33 -10.99 -10.45 19.53
N SER A 34 -10.62 -11.73 19.37
CA SER A 34 -9.24 -12.10 19.11
C SER A 34 -8.78 -11.57 17.75
N ARG A 35 -7.57 -11.05 17.70
CA ARG A 35 -6.88 -10.69 16.45
C ARG A 35 -5.91 -11.78 15.99
N GLU A 36 -6.04 -12.96 16.52
CA GLU A 36 -5.33 -14.14 16.03
C GLU A 36 -5.94 -14.61 14.71
N TYR A 37 -5.12 -15.20 13.86
CA TYR A 37 -5.62 -15.80 12.63
C TYR A 37 -6.08 -17.23 12.89
N VAL A 38 -7.00 -17.68 12.05
CA VAL A 38 -7.51 -19.03 12.03
C VAL A 38 -7.29 -19.66 10.67
N LEU A 39 -6.95 -20.93 10.67
CA LEU A 39 -6.84 -21.77 9.49
C LEU A 39 -7.93 -22.83 9.59
N TRP A 40 -8.83 -22.88 8.61
CA TRP A 40 -9.82 -23.94 8.47
C TRP A 40 -9.53 -24.77 7.21
N ASP A 41 -9.52 -26.05 7.36
CA ASP A 41 -9.30 -26.99 6.28
C ASP A 41 -10.54 -27.88 6.14
N GLU A 42 -11.42 -27.54 5.21
CA GLU A 42 -12.68 -28.21 5.01
C GLU A 42 -12.89 -28.59 3.54
N ARG A 43 -13.17 -29.85 3.29
CA ARG A 43 -13.52 -30.37 1.96
C ARG A 43 -12.56 -29.94 0.84
N GLY A 44 -11.27 -29.84 1.12
CA GLY A 44 -10.27 -29.44 0.16
C GLY A 44 -10.04 -27.94 0.04
N LEU A 45 -10.80 -27.10 0.77
CA LEU A 45 -10.62 -25.67 0.86
C LEU A 45 -9.88 -25.31 2.15
N LEU A 46 -8.74 -24.62 2.02
CA LEU A 46 -8.01 -24.05 3.14
C LEU A 46 -8.37 -22.55 3.24
N THR A 47 -9.07 -22.18 4.28
CA THR A 47 -9.45 -20.80 4.56
C THR A 47 -8.52 -20.19 5.60
N VAL A 48 -8.01 -19.00 5.34
CA VAL A 48 -7.18 -18.20 6.26
C VAL A 48 -7.89 -16.90 6.52
N THR A 49 -8.18 -16.59 7.77
CA THR A 49 -8.86 -15.34 8.14
C THR A 49 -8.34 -14.78 9.47
N GLY A 50 -8.58 -13.48 9.73
CA GLY A 50 -8.10 -12.78 10.91
C GLY A 50 -6.64 -12.40 10.83
N GLY A 51 -5.99 -12.25 12.00
CA GLY A 51 -4.58 -11.92 12.13
C GLY A 51 -4.27 -10.42 12.06
N LYS A 52 -2.99 -10.12 12.01
CA LYS A 52 -2.44 -8.76 11.97
C LYS A 52 -1.46 -8.64 10.81
N LEU A 53 -1.32 -7.43 10.28
CA LEU A 53 -0.31 -7.16 9.24
C LEU A 53 1.10 -7.61 9.69
N THR A 54 1.46 -7.45 10.94
CA THR A 54 2.75 -7.86 11.49
C THR A 54 2.95 -9.39 11.57
N THR A 55 1.89 -10.18 11.47
CA THR A 55 1.94 -11.66 11.52
C THR A 55 1.80 -12.32 10.14
N PHE A 56 1.72 -11.54 9.07
CA PHE A 56 1.42 -12.02 7.72
C PHE A 56 2.37 -13.17 7.26
N ARG A 57 3.66 -13.03 7.52
CA ARG A 57 4.68 -14.04 7.17
C ARG A 57 4.43 -15.37 7.89
N ARG A 58 4.11 -15.30 9.18
CA ARG A 58 3.79 -16.49 9.99
C ARG A 58 2.49 -17.15 9.51
N MET A 59 1.50 -16.34 9.17
CA MET A 59 0.23 -16.82 8.61
C MET A 59 0.46 -17.55 7.29
N ALA A 60 1.18 -16.93 6.35
CA ALA A 60 1.51 -17.51 5.06
C ALA A 60 2.30 -18.82 5.22
N HIS A 61 3.31 -18.85 6.09
CA HIS A 61 4.09 -20.04 6.36
C HIS A 61 3.23 -21.18 6.91
N ASN A 62 2.32 -20.91 7.84
CA ASN A 62 1.43 -21.91 8.41
C ASN A 62 0.37 -22.38 7.41
N ALA A 63 -0.14 -21.50 6.57
CA ALA A 63 -1.06 -21.86 5.48
C ALA A 63 -0.38 -22.79 4.46
N LEU A 64 0.82 -22.46 4.01
CA LEU A 64 1.60 -23.32 3.10
C LEU A 64 1.96 -24.67 3.75
N ARG A 65 2.26 -24.68 5.04
CA ARG A 65 2.51 -25.94 5.77
C ARG A 65 1.26 -26.79 5.83
N ALA A 66 0.10 -26.22 6.09
CA ALA A 66 -1.18 -26.94 6.09
C ALA A 66 -1.52 -27.48 4.70
N ALA A 67 -1.25 -26.72 3.65
CA ALA A 67 -1.50 -27.11 2.26
C ALA A 67 -0.45 -28.08 1.68
N ARG A 68 0.66 -28.34 2.37
CA ARG A 68 1.85 -29.04 1.82
C ARG A 68 1.52 -30.35 1.11
N GLY A 69 0.63 -31.16 1.67
CA GLY A 69 0.26 -32.46 1.09
C GLY A 69 -0.55 -32.37 -0.21
N ARG A 70 -1.04 -31.18 -0.57
CA ARG A 70 -1.84 -30.90 -1.77
C ARG A 70 -1.06 -30.17 -2.85
N LEU A 71 0.15 -29.69 -2.53
CA LEU A 71 0.97 -28.96 -3.49
C LEU A 71 1.60 -29.93 -4.48
N PRO A 72 1.65 -29.61 -5.79
CA PRO A 72 2.14 -30.50 -6.84
C PRO A 72 3.64 -30.76 -6.76
N ARG A 73 4.38 -29.96 -6.00
CA ARG A 73 5.82 -30.08 -5.78
C ARG A 73 6.15 -29.93 -4.29
N ALA A 74 7.25 -30.55 -3.87
CA ALA A 74 7.81 -30.28 -2.55
C ALA A 74 8.20 -28.81 -2.46
N VAL A 75 7.55 -28.07 -1.55
CA VAL A 75 7.85 -26.66 -1.29
C VAL A 75 8.78 -26.58 -0.08
N THR A 76 9.96 -26.02 -0.30
CA THR A 76 10.86 -25.65 0.79
C THR A 76 10.45 -24.27 1.31
N LEU A 77 10.08 -24.21 2.57
CA LEU A 77 9.67 -22.97 3.22
C LEU A 77 10.84 -22.46 4.06
N ASP A 78 11.53 -21.44 3.57
CA ASP A 78 12.53 -20.72 4.35
C ASP A 78 11.93 -19.38 4.85
N ALA A 79 11.60 -19.35 6.14
CA ALA A 79 11.07 -18.16 6.79
C ALA A 79 12.10 -17.03 6.92
N ARG A 80 13.35 -17.23 6.59
CA ARG A 80 14.43 -16.23 6.66
C ARG A 80 14.61 -15.47 5.36
N LEU A 81 14.12 -15.98 4.24
CA LEU A 81 14.21 -15.28 2.96
C LEU A 81 13.54 -13.90 3.05
N PRO A 82 14.13 -12.85 2.48
CA PRO A 82 13.49 -11.55 2.36
C PRO A 82 12.15 -11.67 1.65
N VAL A 83 11.17 -10.87 2.05
CA VAL A 83 9.86 -10.79 1.35
C VAL A 83 9.96 -9.85 0.16
N LEU A 84 10.77 -8.81 0.28
CA LEU A 84 10.99 -7.82 -0.76
C LEU A 84 12.36 -8.05 -1.40
N ASP A 85 12.44 -7.76 -2.68
CA ASP A 85 13.71 -7.75 -3.40
C ASP A 85 14.63 -6.65 -2.86
N PRO A 86 15.96 -6.83 -3.00
CA PRO A 86 16.91 -5.78 -2.66
C PRO A 86 16.59 -4.49 -3.42
N LEU A 87 16.71 -3.35 -2.76
CA LEU A 87 16.51 -2.06 -3.40
C LEU A 87 17.59 -1.86 -4.49
N PRO A 88 17.21 -1.24 -5.64
CA PRO A 88 18.18 -0.78 -6.62
C PRO A 88 19.14 0.23 -5.96
N PRO A 89 20.40 0.27 -6.36
CA PRO A 89 21.33 1.27 -5.86
C PRO A 89 20.88 2.68 -6.25
N GLU A 90 21.00 3.65 -5.34
CA GLU A 90 20.58 5.05 -5.57
C GLU A 90 21.20 5.65 -6.82
N ARG A 91 22.44 5.25 -7.19
CA ARG A 91 23.13 5.67 -8.40
C ARG A 91 22.34 5.42 -9.71
N CYS A 92 21.38 4.49 -9.71
CA CYS A 92 20.52 4.25 -10.86
C CYS A 92 19.63 5.45 -11.20
N LEU A 93 19.47 6.38 -10.27
CA LEU A 93 18.63 7.57 -10.41
C LEU A 93 19.42 8.88 -10.33
N GLU A 94 20.77 8.80 -10.29
CA GLU A 94 21.63 9.98 -10.28
C GLU A 94 21.36 10.86 -11.50
N GLY A 95 21.18 12.16 -11.26
CA GLY A 95 20.89 13.14 -12.30
C GLY A 95 19.45 13.14 -12.84
N LEU A 96 18.62 12.15 -12.46
CA LEU A 96 17.22 12.06 -12.87
C LEU A 96 16.26 12.72 -11.89
N VAL A 97 16.54 12.57 -10.60
CA VAL A 97 15.73 13.13 -9.50
C VAL A 97 16.65 13.65 -8.39
N ASP A 98 16.13 14.54 -7.57
CA ASP A 98 16.87 14.97 -6.39
C ASP A 98 16.98 13.82 -5.35
N PRO A 99 18.01 13.83 -4.47
CA PRO A 99 18.28 12.74 -3.55
C PRO A 99 17.13 12.42 -2.60
N ALA A 100 16.40 13.44 -2.12
CA ALA A 100 15.30 13.23 -1.18
C ALA A 100 14.12 12.53 -1.87
N LEU A 101 13.82 12.95 -3.10
CA LEU A 101 12.80 12.30 -3.93
C LEU A 101 13.21 10.87 -4.30
N CYS A 102 14.49 10.66 -4.65
CA CYS A 102 15.05 9.34 -4.92
C CYS A 102 14.80 8.37 -3.75
N LEU A 103 15.22 8.77 -2.55
CA LEU A 103 15.06 7.96 -1.34
C LEU A 103 13.57 7.63 -1.06
N ARG A 104 12.68 8.62 -1.25
CA ARG A 104 11.24 8.43 -1.07
C ARG A 104 10.65 7.45 -2.09
N LEU A 105 11.01 7.59 -3.35
CA LEU A 105 10.54 6.69 -4.41
C LEU A 105 11.04 5.26 -4.21
N LEU A 106 12.32 5.08 -3.87
CA LEU A 106 12.89 3.77 -3.56
C LEU A 106 12.20 3.13 -2.35
N GLY A 107 11.93 3.92 -1.31
CA GLY A 107 11.20 3.43 -0.13
C GLY A 107 9.75 3.03 -0.41
N ARG A 108 9.12 3.60 -1.43
CA ARG A 108 7.72 3.35 -1.79
C ARG A 108 7.55 2.28 -2.88
N HIS A 109 8.34 2.37 -3.93
CA HIS A 109 8.19 1.55 -5.14
C HIS A 109 9.28 0.47 -5.29
N GLY A 110 10.30 0.51 -4.42
CA GLY A 110 11.32 -0.55 -4.42
C GLY A 110 12.00 -0.71 -5.77
N VAL A 111 11.98 -1.93 -6.27
CA VAL A 111 12.59 -2.33 -7.55
C VAL A 111 11.94 -1.70 -8.77
N ASP A 112 10.70 -1.23 -8.66
CA ASP A 112 9.97 -0.59 -9.76
C ASP A 112 10.36 0.88 -9.97
N THR A 113 11.09 1.48 -9.03
CA THR A 113 11.45 2.90 -9.07
C THR A 113 12.16 3.32 -10.36
N PRO A 114 13.16 2.60 -10.90
CA PRO A 114 13.78 2.96 -12.15
C PRO A 114 12.80 2.97 -13.33
N ALA A 115 11.90 2.01 -13.38
CA ALA A 115 10.88 1.93 -14.44
C ALA A 115 9.88 3.08 -14.34
N LEU A 116 9.43 3.41 -13.13
CA LEU A 116 8.56 4.56 -12.87
C LEU A 116 9.22 5.88 -13.33
N VAL A 117 10.47 6.11 -12.94
CA VAL A 117 11.20 7.32 -13.32
C VAL A 117 11.44 7.37 -14.84
N GLY A 118 11.77 6.24 -15.44
CA GLY A 118 11.98 6.14 -16.90
C GLY A 118 10.70 6.33 -17.73
N ALA A 119 9.53 6.05 -17.16
CA ALA A 119 8.23 6.25 -17.81
C ALA A 119 7.65 7.65 -17.60
N ALA A 120 8.29 8.49 -16.78
CA ALA A 120 7.82 9.84 -16.50
C ALA A 120 7.94 10.77 -17.72
N GLU A 121 6.90 11.51 -18.01
CA GLU A 121 6.91 12.57 -19.01
C GLU A 121 7.47 13.88 -18.45
N THR A 122 7.75 14.82 -19.34
CA THR A 122 8.32 16.14 -18.99
C THR A 122 7.47 16.82 -17.93
N GLY A 123 8.10 17.15 -16.79
CA GLY A 123 7.48 17.84 -15.67
C GLY A 123 6.65 16.92 -14.73
N GLU A 124 6.61 15.61 -14.96
CA GLU A 124 5.87 14.68 -14.11
C GLU A 124 6.61 14.31 -12.81
N MET A 125 7.90 14.56 -12.73
CA MET A 125 8.64 14.40 -11.47
C MET A 125 8.31 15.51 -10.44
N LYS A 126 7.53 16.53 -10.83
CA LYS A 126 7.01 17.53 -9.88
C LYS A 126 5.87 16.94 -9.04
N THR A 127 5.75 17.43 -7.81
CA THR A 127 4.66 17.06 -6.91
C THR A 127 3.30 17.58 -7.40
N ILE A 128 2.25 16.90 -7.00
CA ILE A 128 0.87 17.29 -7.25
C ILE A 128 0.45 18.27 -6.14
N GLY A 129 0.37 19.56 -6.49
CA GLY A 129 0.13 20.61 -5.52
C GLY A 129 1.19 20.62 -4.42
N GLU A 130 0.77 20.84 -3.19
CA GLU A 130 1.62 20.78 -1.99
C GLU A 130 1.71 19.37 -1.40
N GLY A 131 1.27 18.36 -2.16
CA GLY A 131 1.28 16.96 -1.74
C GLY A 131 2.65 16.31 -1.82
N LEU A 132 2.70 15.04 -1.37
CA LEU A 132 3.92 14.24 -1.36
C LEU A 132 4.15 13.48 -2.66
N PHE A 133 3.10 13.29 -3.47
CA PHE A 133 3.15 12.44 -4.66
C PHE A 133 3.45 13.24 -5.92
N THR A 134 4.20 12.64 -6.83
CA THR A 134 4.51 13.21 -8.14
C THR A 134 3.45 12.82 -9.19
N TRP A 135 3.42 13.53 -10.31
CA TRP A 135 2.58 13.16 -11.45
C TRP A 135 3.04 11.84 -12.08
N ALA A 136 4.34 11.53 -12.03
CA ALA A 136 4.88 10.25 -12.48
C ALA A 136 4.34 9.07 -11.65
N GLU A 137 4.23 9.23 -10.33
CA GLU A 137 3.59 8.22 -9.46
C GLU A 137 2.10 8.06 -9.79
N LEU A 138 1.41 9.12 -10.17
CA LEU A 138 0.02 9.04 -10.60
C LEU A 138 -0.13 8.23 -11.90
N ARG A 139 0.71 8.51 -12.90
CA ARG A 139 0.75 7.75 -14.15
C ARG A 139 1.08 6.28 -13.89
N TRP A 140 2.09 6.02 -13.08
CA TRP A 140 2.49 4.67 -12.69
C TRP A 140 1.33 3.91 -12.02
N ALA A 141 0.72 4.51 -11.01
CA ALA A 141 -0.39 3.89 -10.30
C ALA A 141 -1.58 3.60 -11.21
N ALA A 142 -1.92 4.52 -12.12
CA ALA A 142 -3.02 4.32 -13.06
C ALA A 142 -2.79 3.14 -14.01
N ARG A 143 -1.52 2.91 -14.43
CA ARG A 143 -1.17 1.87 -15.40
C ARG A 143 -0.84 0.52 -14.77
N ASP A 144 -0.15 0.52 -13.64
CA ASP A 144 0.54 -0.67 -13.13
C ASP A 144 0.01 -1.15 -11.77
N GLU A 145 -0.80 -0.35 -11.07
CA GLU A 145 -1.28 -0.70 -9.72
C GLU A 145 -2.76 -1.17 -9.67
N GLY A 146 -3.31 -1.67 -10.77
CA GLY A 146 -4.65 -2.25 -10.80
C GLY A 146 -5.78 -1.26 -10.49
N VAL A 147 -5.64 -0.02 -10.95
CA VAL A 147 -6.68 1.01 -10.87
C VAL A 147 -7.78 0.72 -11.87
N VAL A 148 -9.03 0.70 -11.42
CA VAL A 148 -10.24 0.53 -12.26
C VAL A 148 -11.07 1.81 -12.24
N HIS A 149 -11.16 2.45 -11.08
CA HIS A 149 -11.95 3.66 -10.89
C HIS A 149 -11.07 4.80 -10.38
N LEU A 150 -11.53 6.04 -10.63
CA LEU A 150 -10.80 7.23 -10.18
C LEU A 150 -10.60 7.28 -8.66
N ASP A 151 -11.53 6.75 -7.89
CA ASP A 151 -11.43 6.68 -6.43
C ASP A 151 -10.37 5.65 -5.97
N ASP A 152 -10.08 4.60 -6.75
CA ASP A 152 -8.93 3.74 -6.47
C ASP A 152 -7.64 4.54 -6.48
N LEU A 153 -7.48 5.38 -7.52
CA LEU A 153 -6.31 6.21 -7.68
C LEU A 153 -6.19 7.25 -6.56
N LEU A 154 -7.28 7.98 -6.31
CA LEU A 154 -7.28 9.12 -5.38
C LEU A 154 -7.30 8.73 -3.91
N LEU A 155 -7.97 7.63 -3.54
CA LEU A 155 -8.17 7.25 -2.14
C LEU A 155 -7.34 6.06 -1.70
N ARG A 156 -6.94 5.18 -2.62
CA ARG A 156 -6.27 3.92 -2.29
C ARG A 156 -4.81 3.89 -2.69
N ARG A 157 -4.46 4.36 -3.90
CA ARG A 157 -3.08 4.31 -4.39
C ARG A 157 -2.28 5.51 -3.89
N LEU A 158 -2.63 6.73 -4.32
CA LEU A 158 -1.89 7.93 -3.95
C LEU A 158 -2.48 8.67 -2.75
N ARG A 159 -3.71 8.39 -2.39
CA ARG A 159 -4.43 9.06 -1.29
C ARG A 159 -4.52 10.59 -1.43
N LEU A 160 -4.42 11.11 -2.65
CA LEU A 160 -4.55 12.55 -2.93
C LEU A 160 -5.86 13.13 -2.40
N GLY A 161 -6.94 12.34 -2.45
CA GLY A 161 -8.23 12.71 -1.91
C GLY A 161 -8.26 12.91 -0.39
N LEU A 162 -7.25 12.38 0.32
CA LEU A 162 -7.11 12.47 1.78
C LEU A 162 -6.03 13.48 2.19
N THR A 163 -5.12 13.84 1.30
CA THR A 163 -3.92 14.64 1.62
C THR A 163 -3.93 16.02 0.99
N LEU A 164 -4.79 16.27 0.01
CA LEU A 164 -4.94 17.56 -0.63
C LEU A 164 -6.26 18.26 -0.25
N PRO A 165 -6.27 19.58 -0.15
CA PRO A 165 -7.48 20.34 0.13
C PRO A 165 -8.62 20.01 -0.84
N ARG A 166 -9.83 19.84 -0.31
CA ARG A 166 -11.03 19.49 -1.07
C ARG A 166 -10.86 18.23 -1.95
N GLY A 167 -10.09 17.23 -1.46
CA GLY A 167 -9.89 15.99 -2.19
C GLY A 167 -9.09 16.11 -3.48
N GLY A 168 -8.31 17.18 -3.65
CA GLY A 168 -7.49 17.40 -4.84
C GLY A 168 -8.27 17.90 -6.07
N LEU A 169 -9.49 18.42 -5.92
CA LEU A 169 -10.35 18.90 -7.02
C LEU A 169 -9.65 19.92 -7.94
N ALA A 170 -8.75 20.76 -7.41
CA ALA A 170 -7.99 21.72 -8.20
C ALA A 170 -7.12 21.06 -9.31
N HIS A 171 -6.80 19.79 -9.13
CA HIS A 171 -5.93 19.03 -10.05
C HIS A 171 -6.69 18.00 -10.90
N LEU A 172 -8.03 17.89 -10.74
CA LEU A 172 -8.83 16.81 -11.32
C LEU A 172 -8.74 16.74 -12.85
N GLY A 173 -8.67 17.88 -13.53
CA GLY A 173 -8.53 17.92 -15.01
C GLY A 173 -7.27 17.22 -15.48
N ARG A 174 -6.11 17.52 -14.87
CA ARG A 174 -4.84 16.87 -15.24
C ARG A 174 -4.78 15.41 -14.75
N ILE A 175 -5.36 15.11 -13.58
CA ILE A 175 -5.45 13.74 -13.07
C ILE A 175 -6.18 12.86 -14.10
N ARG A 176 -7.34 13.29 -14.60
CA ARG A 176 -8.10 12.56 -15.62
C ARG A 176 -7.39 12.44 -16.97
N ALA A 177 -6.54 13.40 -17.31
CA ALA A 177 -5.81 13.35 -18.56
C ALA A 177 -4.62 12.37 -18.53
N ILE A 178 -4.10 12.07 -17.34
CA ILE A 178 -3.01 11.11 -17.14
C ILE A 178 -3.52 9.69 -16.87
N ALA A 179 -4.63 9.57 -16.15
CA ALA A 179 -5.24 8.30 -15.78
C ALA A 179 -6.02 7.68 -16.94
#